data_5ca70e9ca6a53faa5720d3a977c42bec
#
_entry.id   5ca70e9ca6a53faa5720d3a977c42bec
#
_cell.length_a   1.000
_cell.length_b   1.000
_cell.length_c   1.000
_cell.angle_alpha   90.00
_cell.angle_beta   90.00
_cell.angle_gamma   90.00
#
_symmetry.space_group_name_H-M   'P 1'
#
loop_
_entity.id
_entity.type
_entity.pdbx_description
1 polymer ?
#
loop_
_entity_poly.entity_id
_entity_poly.type
_entity_poly.pdbx_seq_one_letter_code
_entity_poly.pdbx_strand_id
1 'polypeptide(L)'
;HKKLPAGFQRSEFLLEHGFCDLIVERKDLVATISELLALHKGEVPAAGAPHALVHEEPRRGRGARPKRTPAPESAYDIVKLTRSTERATALELLERGWDGFVELHGDRLYADDAAVVAGIAWKGERVMTVIAIERGNTTKERVRRNFGMAHPEGYRKALRLMRQAEKFRRPVVCLVDTSGAYCGIGAEERGQGEAI
;
A
#
# COMPACT_ATOMS: atom_id res chain seq x y z
N HIS A 1 -5.13 -33.60 22.47
CA HIS A 1 -5.42 -32.86 21.22
C HIS A 1 -5.43 -31.36 21.56
N LYS A 2 -4.49 -30.59 21.01
CA LYS A 2 -4.54 -29.11 21.10
C LYS A 2 -5.67 -28.62 20.21
N LYS A 3 -6.53 -27.74 20.74
CA LYS A 3 -7.57 -27.06 19.94
C LYS A 3 -6.89 -26.07 19.00
N LEU A 4 -7.12 -26.22 17.70
CA LEU A 4 -6.58 -25.30 16.70
C LEU A 4 -7.21 -23.90 16.85
N PRO A 5 -6.47 -22.82 16.60
CA PRO A 5 -7.00 -21.46 16.59
C PRO A 5 -8.19 -21.33 15.63
N ALA A 6 -9.10 -20.40 15.94
CA ALA A 6 -10.18 -20.07 15.03
C ALA A 6 -9.61 -19.59 13.68
N GLY A 7 -10.15 -20.11 12.58
CA GLY A 7 -9.68 -19.73 11.24
C GLY A 7 -8.39 -20.40 10.76
N PHE A 8 -7.80 -21.31 11.55
CA PHE A 8 -6.57 -22.02 11.17
C PHE A 8 -6.68 -22.66 9.77
N GLN A 9 -5.65 -22.42 8.92
CA GLN A 9 -5.57 -22.86 7.52
C GLN A 9 -6.64 -22.28 6.56
N ARG A 10 -7.38 -21.26 6.94
CA ARG A 10 -8.22 -20.51 6.01
C ARG A 10 -7.41 -19.48 5.24
N SER A 11 -7.91 -19.05 4.09
CA SER A 11 -7.28 -18.03 3.26
C SER A 11 -7.07 -16.71 4.01
N GLU A 12 -8.05 -16.30 4.81
CA GLU A 12 -7.98 -15.09 5.64
C GLU A 12 -6.84 -15.17 6.67
N PHE A 13 -6.68 -16.34 7.29
CA PHE A 13 -5.57 -16.58 8.23
C PHE A 13 -4.21 -16.45 7.52
N LEU A 14 -4.08 -17.02 6.32
CA LEU A 14 -2.84 -16.94 5.54
C LEU A 14 -2.53 -15.51 5.10
N LEU A 15 -3.54 -14.72 4.74
CA LEU A 15 -3.37 -13.32 4.38
C LEU A 15 -2.93 -12.49 5.58
N GLU A 16 -3.61 -12.63 6.72
CA GLU A 16 -3.28 -11.92 7.97
C GLU A 16 -1.86 -12.22 8.46
N HIS A 17 -1.41 -13.48 8.32
CA HIS A 17 -0.07 -13.92 8.68
C HIS A 17 0.97 -13.69 7.55
N GLY A 18 0.62 -12.95 6.52
CA GLY A 18 1.54 -12.51 5.49
C GLY A 18 2.00 -13.58 4.49
N PHE A 19 1.36 -14.74 4.44
CA PHE A 19 1.78 -15.86 3.59
C PHE A 19 1.24 -15.82 2.16
N CYS A 20 0.20 -15.05 1.87
CA CYS A 20 -0.32 -14.89 0.51
C CYS A 20 -0.52 -13.41 0.19
N ASP A 21 -0.56 -13.10 -1.11
CA ASP A 21 -0.73 -11.73 -1.61
C ASP A 21 -2.20 -11.32 -1.69
N LEU A 22 -3.07 -12.24 -2.10
CA LEU A 22 -4.47 -11.98 -2.43
C LEU A 22 -5.34 -13.17 -2.06
N ILE A 23 -6.60 -12.87 -1.72
CA ILE A 23 -7.69 -13.85 -1.69
C ILE A 23 -8.61 -13.51 -2.85
N VAL A 24 -8.85 -14.48 -3.73
CA VAL A 24 -9.65 -14.29 -4.94
C VAL A 24 -10.75 -15.35 -4.99
N GLU A 25 -11.97 -14.92 -5.29
CA GLU A 25 -13.07 -15.85 -5.53
C GLU A 25 -12.78 -16.70 -6.78
N ARG A 26 -13.22 -17.96 -6.76
CA ARG A 26 -12.97 -18.90 -7.86
C ARG A 26 -13.43 -18.37 -9.23
N LYS A 27 -14.55 -17.64 -9.28
CA LYS A 27 -15.08 -17.07 -10.53
C LYS A 27 -14.13 -16.03 -11.14
N ASP A 28 -13.36 -15.29 -10.31
CA ASP A 28 -12.48 -14.20 -10.71
C ASP A 28 -11.01 -14.64 -10.87
N LEU A 29 -10.69 -15.89 -10.51
CA LEU A 29 -9.34 -16.41 -10.45
C LEU A 29 -8.61 -16.34 -11.80
N VAL A 30 -9.28 -16.72 -12.90
CA VAL A 30 -8.68 -16.72 -14.25
C VAL A 30 -8.34 -15.28 -14.67
N ALA A 31 -9.26 -14.34 -14.46
CA ALA A 31 -9.05 -12.93 -14.80
C ALA A 31 -7.89 -12.32 -13.98
N THR A 32 -7.87 -12.56 -12.68
CA THR A 32 -6.80 -12.07 -11.79
C THR A 32 -5.43 -12.66 -12.13
N ILE A 33 -5.36 -13.97 -12.43
CA ILE A 33 -4.09 -14.61 -12.87
C ILE A 33 -3.62 -14.01 -14.19
N SER A 34 -4.52 -13.85 -15.17
CA SER A 34 -4.18 -13.25 -16.46
C SER A 34 -3.66 -11.82 -16.30
N GLU A 35 -4.30 -11.02 -15.45
CA GLU A 35 -3.86 -9.67 -15.12
C GLU A 35 -2.47 -9.65 -14.49
N LEU A 36 -2.23 -10.49 -13.48
CA LEU A 36 -0.93 -10.58 -12.83
C LEU A 36 0.17 -11.03 -13.79
N LEU A 37 -0.12 -11.98 -14.68
CA LEU A 37 0.84 -12.44 -15.69
C LEU A 37 1.20 -11.32 -16.69
N ALA A 38 0.21 -10.55 -17.16
CA ALA A 38 0.45 -9.39 -18.02
C ALA A 38 1.33 -8.36 -17.32
N LEU A 39 0.98 -7.98 -16.08
CA LEU A 39 1.75 -7.05 -15.27
C LEU A 39 3.21 -7.51 -15.02
N HIS A 40 3.43 -8.81 -14.85
CA HIS A 40 4.78 -9.37 -14.69
C HIS A 40 5.60 -9.36 -15.98
N LYS A 41 4.94 -9.41 -17.13
CA LYS A 41 5.60 -9.20 -18.44
C LYS A 41 5.86 -7.72 -18.75
N GLY A 42 5.34 -6.79 -17.95
CA GLY A 42 5.38 -5.35 -18.23
C GLY A 42 4.27 -4.90 -19.20
N GLU A 43 3.28 -5.75 -19.44
CA GLU A 43 2.12 -5.46 -20.28
C GLU A 43 0.99 -4.89 -19.42
N VAL A 44 0.33 -3.85 -19.92
CA VAL A 44 -0.85 -3.29 -19.25
C VAL A 44 -2.03 -4.23 -19.45
N PRO A 45 -2.79 -4.52 -18.39
CA PRO A 45 -3.96 -5.38 -18.49
C PRO A 45 -5.01 -4.84 -19.46
N ALA A 46 -5.81 -5.73 -20.03
CA ALA A 46 -6.90 -5.36 -20.92
C ALA A 46 -7.92 -4.44 -20.21
N ALA A 47 -8.63 -3.63 -20.98
CA ALA A 47 -9.70 -2.79 -20.46
C ALA A 47 -10.73 -3.63 -19.70
N GLY A 48 -11.11 -3.17 -18.50
CA GLY A 48 -12.00 -3.89 -17.60
C GLY A 48 -11.32 -4.94 -16.71
N ALA A 49 -9.98 -4.89 -16.58
CA ALA A 49 -9.25 -5.71 -15.63
C ALA A 49 -9.79 -5.53 -14.19
N PRO A 50 -9.78 -6.59 -13.37
CA PRO A 50 -10.39 -6.57 -12.03
C PRO A 50 -9.90 -5.45 -11.09
N HIS A 51 -8.64 -5.06 -11.25
CA HIS A 51 -7.99 -4.05 -10.40
C HIS A 51 -7.76 -2.70 -11.12
N ALA A 52 -8.44 -2.48 -12.26
CA ALA A 52 -8.47 -1.16 -12.86
C ALA A 52 -9.15 -0.17 -11.90
N LEU A 53 -8.50 0.96 -11.63
CA LEU A 53 -9.07 1.98 -10.76
C LEU A 53 -10.20 2.69 -11.51
N VAL A 54 -11.38 2.66 -10.93
CA VAL A 54 -12.50 3.47 -11.41
C VAL A 54 -12.28 4.87 -10.86
N HIS A 55 -11.89 5.79 -11.73
CA HIS A 55 -11.83 7.19 -11.38
C HIS A 55 -13.28 7.70 -11.22
N GLU A 56 -13.84 7.55 -10.04
CA GLU A 56 -15.01 8.35 -9.68
C GLU A 56 -14.58 9.83 -9.84
N GLU A 57 -15.32 10.59 -10.65
CA GLU A 57 -15.11 12.03 -10.75
C GLU A 57 -14.99 12.58 -9.33
N PRO A 58 -13.93 13.37 -9.00
CA PRO A 58 -13.71 13.81 -7.64
C PRO A 58 -14.95 14.52 -7.16
N ARG A 59 -15.61 13.99 -6.12
CA ARG A 59 -16.80 14.55 -5.47
C ARG A 59 -16.57 15.97 -4.90
N ARG A 60 -15.34 16.47 -4.95
CA ARG A 60 -15.00 17.88 -4.75
C ARG A 60 -15.13 18.59 -6.09
N GLY A 61 -16.20 19.38 -6.20
CA GLY A 61 -16.55 20.10 -7.43
C GLY A 61 -15.33 20.71 -8.14
N ARG A 62 -15.27 20.53 -9.44
CA ARG A 62 -14.42 21.29 -10.35
C ARG A 62 -14.63 22.76 -10.04
N GLY A 63 -13.73 23.41 -9.32
CA GLY A 63 -13.89 24.85 -9.14
C GLY A 63 -12.96 25.53 -8.15
N ALA A 64 -12.47 24.86 -7.17
CA ALA A 64 -11.50 25.49 -6.27
C ALA A 64 -10.08 25.01 -6.65
N ARG A 65 -9.35 25.85 -7.40
CA ARG A 65 -7.89 25.82 -7.31
C ARG A 65 -7.54 25.74 -5.83
N PRO A 66 -6.74 24.76 -5.38
CA PRO A 66 -6.38 24.72 -3.97
C PRO A 66 -5.87 26.12 -3.61
N LYS A 67 -6.48 26.75 -2.62
CA LYS A 67 -5.96 28.01 -2.10
C LYS A 67 -4.49 27.76 -1.80
N ARG A 68 -3.60 28.55 -2.43
CA ARG A 68 -2.17 28.47 -2.12
C ARG A 68 -2.05 28.58 -0.61
N THR A 69 -1.72 27.50 0.05
CA THR A 69 -1.39 27.52 1.46
C THR A 69 -0.28 28.56 1.62
N PRO A 70 -0.39 29.56 2.50
CA PRO A 70 0.71 30.47 2.75
C PRO A 70 2.01 29.68 2.98
N ALA A 71 3.12 30.21 2.52
CA ALA A 71 4.41 29.59 2.82
C ALA A 71 4.54 29.47 4.35
N PRO A 72 4.97 28.32 4.89
CA PRO A 72 5.13 28.15 6.33
C PRO A 72 6.15 29.15 6.85
N GLU A 73 5.79 29.91 7.87
CA GLU A 73 6.62 30.96 8.44
C GLU A 73 7.65 30.40 9.43
N SER A 74 7.42 29.19 9.96
CA SER A 74 8.29 28.53 10.93
C SER A 74 8.39 27.02 10.68
N ALA A 75 9.42 26.39 11.25
CA ALA A 75 9.54 24.93 11.27
C ALA A 75 8.33 24.25 11.91
N TYR A 76 7.74 24.87 12.92
CA TYR A 76 6.53 24.37 13.57
C TYR A 76 5.31 24.39 12.65
N ASP A 77 5.17 25.38 11.79
CA ASP A 77 4.08 25.43 10.80
C ASP A 77 4.24 24.35 9.73
N ILE A 78 5.50 24.03 9.35
CA ILE A 78 5.77 22.87 8.50
C ILE A 78 5.28 21.58 9.17
N VAL A 79 5.61 21.37 10.45
CA VAL A 79 5.15 20.20 11.19
C VAL A 79 3.63 20.13 11.29
N LYS A 80 2.95 21.25 11.52
CA LYS A 80 1.47 21.31 11.49
C LYS A 80 0.93 20.92 10.12
N LEU A 81 1.51 21.46 9.06
CA LEU A 81 1.10 21.16 7.70
C LEU A 81 1.25 19.67 7.37
N THR A 82 2.37 19.04 7.78
CA THR A 82 2.58 17.59 7.57
C THR A 82 1.56 16.73 8.31
N ARG A 83 1.01 17.22 9.42
CA ARG A 83 0.00 16.54 10.23
C ARG A 83 -1.44 16.84 9.82
N SER A 84 -1.65 17.76 8.87
CA SER A 84 -2.98 18.13 8.39
C SER A 84 -3.72 16.93 7.80
N THR A 85 -5.03 16.87 8.04
CA THR A 85 -5.95 15.90 7.43
C THR A 85 -6.36 16.27 6.01
N GLU A 86 -6.06 17.50 5.59
CA GLU A 86 -6.41 18.01 4.26
C GLU A 86 -5.39 17.59 3.18
N ARG A 87 -4.24 17.06 3.60
CA ARG A 87 -3.24 16.54 2.67
C ARG A 87 -3.73 15.22 2.06
N ALA A 88 -3.44 15.03 0.78
CA ALA A 88 -3.70 13.76 0.12
C ALA A 88 -2.92 12.63 0.81
N THR A 89 -3.57 11.49 0.98
CA THR A 89 -2.95 10.25 1.43
C THR A 89 -2.34 9.48 0.24
N ALA A 90 -1.56 8.45 0.52
CA ALA A 90 -0.96 7.64 -0.52
C ALA A 90 -2.02 6.93 -1.38
N LEU A 91 -3.10 6.42 -0.76
CA LEU A 91 -4.22 5.82 -1.49
C LEU A 91 -4.93 6.82 -2.39
N GLU A 92 -5.18 8.05 -1.91
CA GLU A 92 -5.77 9.11 -2.73
C GLU A 92 -4.87 9.49 -3.91
N LEU A 93 -3.54 9.45 -3.74
CA LEU A 93 -2.59 9.70 -4.82
C LEU A 93 -2.60 8.54 -5.83
N LEU A 94 -2.69 7.29 -5.36
CA LEU A 94 -2.81 6.12 -6.22
C LEU A 94 -4.08 6.18 -7.06
N GLU A 95 -5.23 6.42 -6.44
CA GLU A 95 -6.51 6.51 -7.14
C GLU A 95 -6.53 7.59 -8.23
N ARG A 96 -5.86 8.71 -8.01
CA ARG A 96 -5.84 9.83 -8.97
C ARG A 96 -4.70 9.77 -9.97
N GLY A 97 -3.62 9.13 -9.62
CA GLY A 97 -2.37 9.14 -10.39
C GLY A 97 -2.23 7.95 -11.35
N TRP A 98 -2.85 6.82 -11.06
CA TRP A 98 -2.69 5.58 -11.81
C TRP A 98 -4.01 5.09 -12.40
N ASP A 99 -3.93 4.27 -13.44
CA ASP A 99 -5.10 3.72 -14.13
C ASP A 99 -5.54 2.37 -13.53
N GLY A 100 -4.65 1.75 -12.74
CA GLY A 100 -4.96 0.56 -11.95
C GLY A 100 -3.86 0.23 -10.96
N PHE A 101 -4.23 -0.58 -9.96
CA PHE A 101 -3.34 -0.99 -8.86
C PHE A 101 -3.77 -2.33 -8.28
N VAL A 102 -2.86 -3.29 -8.28
CA VAL A 102 -3.01 -4.57 -7.59
C VAL A 102 -2.21 -4.52 -6.31
N GLU A 103 -2.89 -4.39 -5.17
CA GLU A 103 -2.22 -4.45 -3.87
C GLU A 103 -1.74 -5.87 -3.59
N LEU A 104 -0.50 -5.99 -3.10
CA LEU A 104 0.12 -7.24 -2.72
C LEU A 104 0.47 -7.20 -1.23
N HIS A 105 0.14 -8.26 -0.51
CA HIS A 105 0.19 -8.31 0.94
C HIS A 105 1.31 -9.21 1.46
N GLY A 106 1.66 -9.01 2.73
CA GLY A 106 2.46 -9.91 3.53
C GLY A 106 3.97 -9.85 3.32
N ASP A 107 4.69 -10.12 4.40
CA ASP A 107 6.14 -10.13 4.45
C ASP A 107 6.76 -11.51 4.23
N ARG A 108 5.96 -12.58 4.20
CA ARG A 108 6.36 -14.01 4.13
C ARG A 108 7.06 -14.54 5.37
N LEU A 109 7.05 -13.78 6.47
CA LEU A 109 7.69 -14.19 7.73
C LEU A 109 6.76 -14.16 8.94
N TYR A 110 5.95 -13.10 9.06
CA TYR A 110 5.16 -12.88 10.26
C TYR A 110 3.73 -12.40 9.98
N ALA A 111 3.56 -11.29 9.25
CA ALA A 111 2.24 -10.69 9.02
C ALA A 111 2.22 -9.74 7.81
N ASP A 112 1.07 -9.13 7.58
CA ASP A 112 0.96 -7.93 6.77
C ASP A 112 0.97 -6.67 7.66
N ASP A 113 1.38 -5.53 7.09
CA ASP A 113 1.32 -4.24 7.76
C ASP A 113 0.49 -3.25 6.96
N ALA A 114 -0.60 -2.80 7.56
CA ALA A 114 -1.52 -1.85 6.94
C ALA A 114 -0.93 -0.44 6.75
N ALA A 115 0.16 -0.11 7.44
CA ALA A 115 0.86 1.17 7.25
C ALA A 115 1.61 1.23 5.92
N VAL A 116 1.91 0.07 5.30
CA VAL A 116 2.58 0.00 4.00
C VAL A 116 1.63 -0.59 2.97
N VAL A 117 1.18 0.22 2.04
CA VAL A 117 0.41 -0.18 0.86
C VAL A 117 1.39 -0.36 -0.29
N ALA A 118 1.47 -1.56 -0.85
CA ALA A 118 2.45 -1.84 -1.88
C ALA A 118 1.92 -2.86 -2.90
N GLY A 119 2.34 -2.72 -4.16
CA GLY A 119 1.84 -3.59 -5.22
C GLY A 119 2.31 -3.19 -6.61
N ILE A 120 1.59 -3.65 -7.61
CA ILE A 120 1.86 -3.38 -9.01
C ILE A 120 0.81 -2.40 -9.53
N ALA A 121 1.26 -1.29 -10.09
CA ALA A 121 0.40 -0.27 -10.67
C ALA A 121 0.73 -0.04 -12.14
N TRP A 122 -0.19 0.57 -12.87
CA TRP A 122 0.09 1.01 -14.24
C TRP A 122 -0.49 2.39 -14.53
N LYS A 123 0.18 3.11 -15.44
CA LYS A 123 -0.23 4.41 -15.97
C LYS A 123 0.07 4.49 -17.46
N GLY A 124 -0.96 4.65 -18.29
CA GLY A 124 -0.82 4.50 -19.73
C GLY A 124 -0.23 3.12 -20.04
N GLU A 125 0.85 3.06 -20.80
CA GLU A 125 1.53 1.82 -21.17
C GLU A 125 2.63 1.37 -20.19
N ARG A 126 2.78 2.06 -19.05
CA ARG A 126 3.86 1.79 -18.10
C ARG A 126 3.38 1.03 -16.89
N VAL A 127 3.97 -0.13 -16.66
CA VAL A 127 3.79 -0.93 -15.45
C VAL A 127 4.93 -0.64 -14.47
N MET A 128 4.61 -0.47 -13.19
CA MET A 128 5.57 -0.15 -12.14
C MET A 128 5.19 -0.80 -10.81
N THR A 129 6.14 -0.93 -9.91
CA THR A 129 5.87 -1.29 -8.52
C THR A 129 5.72 -0.01 -7.71
N VAL A 130 4.64 0.10 -6.95
CA VAL A 130 4.42 1.23 -6.03
C VAL A 130 4.53 0.73 -4.60
N ILE A 131 5.27 1.47 -3.79
CA ILE A 131 5.42 1.23 -2.35
C ILE A 131 5.10 2.55 -1.66
N ALA A 132 4.07 2.54 -0.84
CA ALA A 132 3.53 3.75 -0.26
C ALA A 132 3.31 3.60 1.24
N ILE A 133 3.71 4.59 2.02
CA ILE A 133 3.33 4.69 3.42
C ILE A 133 1.98 5.38 3.49
N GLU A 134 0.99 4.68 4.02
CA GLU A 134 -0.38 5.16 4.18
C GLU A 134 -0.67 5.43 5.66
N ARG A 135 -1.02 6.66 5.96
CA ARG A 135 -1.32 7.07 7.35
C ARG A 135 -2.81 7.13 7.67
N GLY A 136 -3.66 7.07 6.66
CA GLY A 136 -5.10 7.27 6.78
C GLY A 136 -5.53 8.73 6.98
N ASN A 137 -6.75 9.05 6.58
CA ASN A 137 -7.36 10.38 6.68
C ASN A 137 -8.41 10.51 7.80
N THR A 138 -8.94 9.41 8.32
CA THR A 138 -9.85 9.37 9.47
C THR A 138 -9.13 8.86 10.71
N THR A 139 -9.65 9.15 11.91
CA THR A 139 -9.07 8.65 13.16
C THR A 139 -9.00 7.13 13.19
N LYS A 140 -10.05 6.44 12.71
CA LYS A 140 -10.10 4.97 12.65
C LYS A 140 -9.00 4.42 11.72
N GLU A 141 -8.85 5.00 10.52
CA GLU A 141 -7.81 4.59 9.58
C GLU A 141 -6.41 4.88 10.11
N ARG A 142 -6.20 6.03 10.75
CA ARG A 142 -4.91 6.36 11.37
C ARG A 142 -4.48 5.37 12.42
N VAL A 143 -5.40 4.99 13.31
CA VAL A 143 -5.12 3.97 14.34
C VAL A 143 -4.80 2.63 13.68
N ARG A 144 -5.60 2.18 12.71
CA ARG A 144 -5.36 0.94 11.97
C ARG A 144 -4.00 0.89 11.27
N ARG A 145 -3.52 2.05 10.78
CA ARG A 145 -2.28 2.20 10.01
C ARG A 145 -1.13 2.76 10.85
N ASN A 146 -1.23 2.68 12.17
CA ASN A 146 -0.23 3.19 13.10
C ASN A 146 0.26 4.61 12.76
N PHE A 147 -0.64 5.47 12.27
CA PHE A 147 -0.30 6.85 11.84
C PHE A 147 0.80 6.91 10.76
N GLY A 148 0.94 5.88 9.95
CA GLY A 148 2.00 5.75 8.94
C GLY A 148 3.35 5.33 9.52
N MET A 149 3.38 4.82 10.75
CA MET A 149 4.58 4.25 11.36
C MET A 149 4.61 2.74 11.11
N ALA A 150 5.44 2.31 10.18
CA ALA A 150 5.51 0.92 9.77
C ALA A 150 6.20 0.02 10.82
N HIS A 151 5.67 -1.19 10.97
CA HIS A 151 6.31 -2.29 11.69
C HIS A 151 7.36 -2.98 10.81
N PRO A 152 8.19 -3.91 11.37
CA PRO A 152 9.15 -4.67 10.59
C PRO A 152 8.54 -5.37 9.35
N GLU A 153 7.31 -5.85 9.49
CA GLU A 153 6.57 -6.52 8.43
C GLU A 153 6.35 -5.62 7.22
N GLY A 154 6.09 -4.34 7.44
CA GLY A 154 5.91 -3.34 6.38
C GLY A 154 7.19 -3.11 5.58
N TYR A 155 8.32 -2.97 6.25
CA TYR A 155 9.64 -2.83 5.59
C TYR A 155 10.03 -4.09 4.84
N ARG A 156 9.81 -5.28 5.42
CA ARG A 156 10.08 -6.56 4.74
C ARG A 156 9.17 -6.78 3.53
N LYS A 157 7.90 -6.40 3.62
CA LYS A 157 6.98 -6.38 2.46
C LYS A 157 7.52 -5.47 1.36
N ALA A 158 7.94 -4.25 1.71
CA ALA A 158 8.53 -3.32 0.75
C ALA A 158 9.77 -3.91 0.07
N LEU A 159 10.71 -4.44 0.84
CA LEU A 159 11.92 -5.08 0.31
C LEU A 159 11.60 -6.27 -0.62
N ARG A 160 10.64 -7.11 -0.23
CA ARG A 160 10.19 -8.24 -1.05
C ARG A 160 9.69 -7.77 -2.42
N LEU A 161 8.88 -6.71 -2.44
CA LEU A 161 8.35 -6.17 -3.69
C LEU A 161 9.40 -5.41 -4.51
N MET A 162 10.38 -4.78 -3.88
CA MET A 162 11.54 -4.21 -4.59
C MET A 162 12.35 -5.30 -5.30
N ARG A 163 12.63 -6.43 -4.62
CA ARG A 163 13.29 -7.60 -5.24
C ARG A 163 12.46 -8.21 -6.37
N GLN A 164 11.14 -8.24 -6.22
CA GLN A 164 10.25 -8.66 -7.31
C GLN A 164 10.30 -7.67 -8.49
N ALA A 165 10.33 -6.36 -8.21
CA ALA A 165 10.46 -5.33 -9.24
C ALA A 165 11.78 -5.47 -10.02
N GLU A 166 12.89 -5.70 -9.33
CA GLU A 166 14.20 -5.96 -9.92
C GLU A 166 14.16 -7.19 -10.85
N LYS A 167 13.63 -8.32 -10.36
CA LYS A 167 13.49 -9.56 -11.14
C LYS A 167 12.72 -9.34 -12.45
N PHE A 168 11.65 -8.58 -12.41
CA PHE A 168 10.78 -8.30 -13.55
C PHE A 168 11.09 -6.96 -14.25
N ARG A 169 12.18 -6.29 -13.87
CA ARG A 169 12.65 -5.02 -14.46
C ARG A 169 11.60 -3.92 -14.46
N ARG A 170 10.79 -3.83 -13.41
CA ARG A 170 9.82 -2.76 -13.23
C ARG A 170 10.45 -1.59 -12.47
N PRO A 171 10.17 -0.33 -12.87
CA PRO A 171 10.51 0.82 -12.05
C PRO A 171 9.78 0.77 -10.72
N VAL A 172 10.41 1.32 -9.66
CA VAL A 172 9.81 1.43 -8.33
C VAL A 172 9.51 2.89 -8.03
N VAL A 173 8.29 3.13 -7.56
CA VAL A 173 7.85 4.45 -7.09
C VAL A 173 7.57 4.34 -5.59
N CYS A 174 8.26 5.15 -4.79
CA CYS A 174 8.06 5.22 -3.34
C CYS A 174 7.32 6.51 -2.97
N LEU A 175 6.19 6.37 -2.27
CA LEU A 175 5.45 7.48 -1.66
C LEU A 175 5.70 7.44 -0.16
N VAL A 176 6.53 8.36 0.34
CA VAL A 176 6.97 8.37 1.74
C VAL A 176 6.24 9.46 2.51
N ASP A 177 5.37 9.09 3.44
CA ASP A 177 4.65 9.99 4.33
C ASP A 177 4.59 9.40 5.75
N THR A 178 5.66 9.51 6.50
CA THR A 178 5.79 8.96 7.84
C THR A 178 6.44 9.94 8.80
N SER A 179 6.13 9.81 10.08
CA SER A 179 6.86 10.49 11.17
C SER A 179 8.05 9.66 11.71
N GLY A 180 8.15 8.40 11.32
CA GLY A 180 9.19 7.46 11.74
C GLY A 180 8.70 6.02 11.71
N ALA A 181 9.55 5.09 12.13
CA ALA A 181 9.21 3.69 12.32
C ALA A 181 8.38 3.51 13.59
N TYR A 182 7.62 2.41 13.69
CA TYR A 182 6.90 2.07 14.91
C TYR A 182 7.89 1.71 16.04
N CYS A 183 7.72 2.32 17.21
CA CYS A 183 8.66 2.24 18.35
C CYS A 183 8.10 1.39 19.50
N GLY A 184 7.55 0.21 19.23
CA GLY A 184 7.02 -0.69 20.25
C GLY A 184 7.92 -1.89 20.54
N ILE A 185 7.85 -2.45 21.76
CA ILE A 185 8.63 -3.63 22.17
C ILE A 185 8.49 -4.77 21.15
N GLY A 186 7.26 -5.08 20.72
CA GLY A 186 7.04 -6.14 19.74
C GLY A 186 7.65 -5.87 18.37
N ALA A 187 7.88 -4.61 18.00
CA ALA A 187 8.60 -4.30 16.76
C ALA A 187 10.10 -4.55 16.93
N GLU A 188 10.67 -4.15 18.06
CA GLU A 188 12.07 -4.43 18.37
C GLU A 188 12.36 -5.94 18.43
N GLU A 189 11.49 -6.71 19.08
CA GLU A 189 11.59 -8.18 19.14
C GLU A 189 11.55 -8.84 17.75
N ARG A 190 10.89 -8.21 16.78
CA ARG A 190 10.81 -8.70 15.39
C ARG A 190 11.81 -8.06 14.45
N GLY A 191 12.81 -7.35 15.01
CA GLY A 191 13.95 -6.81 14.27
C GLY A 191 13.65 -5.53 13.50
N GLN A 192 13.04 -4.53 14.17
CA GLN A 192 12.74 -3.23 13.56
C GLN A 192 13.98 -2.57 12.94
N GLY A 193 15.09 -2.52 13.67
CA GLY A 193 16.33 -1.90 13.20
C GLY A 193 16.99 -2.64 12.03
N GLU A 194 16.81 -3.95 11.93
CA GLU A 194 17.33 -4.73 10.80
C GLU A 194 16.43 -4.61 9.57
N ALA A 195 15.12 -4.47 9.77
CA ALA A 195 14.15 -4.38 8.68
C ALA A 195 14.18 -3.03 7.94
N ILE A 196 14.60 -1.94 8.62
CA ILE A 196 14.77 -0.59 8.04
C ILE A 196 16.02 -0.54 7.17
#